data_26ab151865918a26ca3ada44de700ed9
#
_entry.id   26ab151865918a26ca3ada44de700ed9
#
_cell.length_a   1.000
_cell.length_b   1.000
_cell.length_c   1.000
_cell.angle_alpha   90.00
_cell.angle_beta   90.00
_cell.angle_gamma   90.00
#
_symmetry.space_group_name_H-M   'P 1'
#
loop_
_entity.id
_entity.type
_entity.pdbx_description
1 polymer ?
#
loop_
_entity_poly.entity_id
_entity_poly.type
_entity_poly.pdbx_seq_one_letter_code
_entity_poly.pdbx_strand_id
1 'polypeptide(L)'
;MQLAKIHNSSLSTTHSARNLGFIFDEHLSFSDQISTLSQYCYYHIDQLRCIRAYLDFKTASTIATSIVHSKLDYCNSLYYNLPKSQITRLRQIQNSLARAVVKAPKFCHITPILHSLHWLKITERIEYKILSLTYKVLTTAQPSYLHHLITVQPHRSTRSSSVVTLSRPPSASSL
;
A
#
# COMPACT_ATOMS: atom_id res chain seq x y z
N MET A 1 3.31 -19.25 -43.05
CA MET A 1 3.92 -18.18 -42.25
C MET A 1 4.70 -18.82 -41.11
N GLN A 2 6.04 -18.98 -41.25
CA GLN A 2 6.86 -19.68 -40.24
C GLN A 2 7.12 -18.72 -39.08
N LEU A 3 6.66 -19.07 -37.90
CA LEU A 3 7.08 -18.41 -36.66
C LEU A 3 8.58 -18.69 -36.46
N ALA A 4 9.40 -17.66 -36.52
CA ALA A 4 10.81 -17.74 -36.24
C ALA A 4 11.02 -18.35 -34.84
N LYS A 5 11.75 -19.47 -34.76
CA LYS A 5 12.25 -20.03 -33.51
C LYS A 5 13.10 -18.98 -32.82
N ILE A 6 12.60 -18.40 -31.74
CA ILE A 6 13.41 -17.60 -30.85
C ILE A 6 14.47 -18.54 -30.27
N HIS A 7 15.72 -18.30 -30.60
CA HIS A 7 16.87 -19.03 -30.06
C HIS A 7 16.80 -18.94 -28.54
N ASN A 8 16.75 -20.09 -27.89
CA ASN A 8 16.70 -20.23 -26.43
C ASN A 8 18.10 -19.94 -25.86
N SER A 9 18.48 -18.65 -25.88
CA SER A 9 19.54 -18.18 -25.00
C SER A 9 18.99 -18.37 -23.59
N SER A 10 19.71 -19.10 -22.75
CA SER A 10 19.37 -19.37 -21.36
C SER A 10 18.99 -18.07 -20.65
N LEU A 11 17.68 -17.78 -20.61
CA LEU A 11 17.13 -16.72 -19.79
C LEU A 11 17.35 -17.16 -18.34
N SER A 12 18.33 -16.54 -17.69
CA SER A 12 18.45 -16.68 -16.25
C SER A 12 17.19 -16.07 -15.63
N THR A 13 16.26 -16.92 -15.26
CA THR A 13 15.05 -16.50 -14.53
C THR A 13 15.48 -15.98 -13.17
N THR A 14 15.49 -14.68 -13.02
CA THR A 14 15.63 -14.07 -11.70
C THR A 14 14.31 -14.26 -10.95
N HIS A 15 14.37 -14.79 -9.73
CA HIS A 15 13.17 -15.00 -8.88
C HIS A 15 12.47 -13.70 -8.48
N SER A 16 13.04 -12.55 -8.78
CA SER A 16 12.44 -11.24 -8.55
C SER A 16 12.77 -10.26 -9.68
N ALA A 17 11.83 -9.38 -9.99
CA ALA A 17 11.98 -8.32 -10.96
C ALA A 17 11.65 -6.96 -10.34
N ARG A 18 12.41 -5.92 -10.73
CA ARG A 18 12.13 -4.55 -10.30
C ARG A 18 11.43 -3.79 -11.43
N ASN A 19 10.24 -3.25 -11.13
CA ASN A 19 9.49 -2.40 -12.05
C ASN A 19 9.11 -1.08 -11.35
N LEU A 20 9.47 0.05 -11.94
CA LEU A 20 9.21 1.40 -11.40
C LEU A 20 9.61 1.55 -9.92
N GLY A 21 10.69 0.89 -9.50
CA GLY A 21 11.19 0.93 -8.13
C GLY A 21 10.50 -0.02 -7.17
N PHE A 22 9.48 -0.78 -7.61
CA PHE A 22 8.81 -1.82 -6.83
C PHE A 22 9.39 -3.19 -7.18
N ILE A 23 9.58 -4.06 -6.18
CA ILE A 23 10.15 -5.41 -6.34
C ILE A 23 9.01 -6.42 -6.33
N PHE A 24 8.88 -7.15 -7.44
CA PHE A 24 7.94 -8.25 -7.60
C PHE A 24 8.71 -9.57 -7.49
N ASP A 25 8.30 -10.45 -6.60
CA ASP A 25 8.74 -11.83 -6.56
C ASP A 25 7.74 -12.73 -7.31
N GLU A 26 8.20 -13.92 -7.74
CA GLU A 26 7.41 -14.85 -8.57
C GLU A 26 6.08 -15.28 -7.91
N HIS A 27 6.02 -15.28 -6.58
CA HIS A 27 4.83 -15.66 -5.80
C HIS A 27 4.00 -14.46 -5.34
N LEU A 28 4.38 -13.24 -5.71
CA LEU A 28 3.75 -12.00 -5.27
C LEU A 28 3.60 -11.89 -3.74
N SER A 29 4.57 -12.45 -3.01
CA SER A 29 4.61 -12.38 -1.54
C SER A 29 5.03 -11.01 -1.03
N PHE A 30 5.73 -10.24 -1.87
CA PHE A 30 6.30 -8.92 -1.60
C PHE A 30 7.24 -8.86 -0.39
N SER A 31 7.79 -10.00 0.03
CA SER A 31 8.69 -10.08 1.19
C SER A 31 9.94 -9.23 1.01
N ASP A 32 10.57 -9.30 -0.17
CA ASP A 32 11.76 -8.52 -0.50
C ASP A 32 11.45 -7.04 -0.62
N GLN A 33 10.30 -6.71 -1.21
CA GLN A 33 9.81 -5.33 -1.29
C GLN A 33 9.63 -4.73 0.12
N ILE A 34 8.94 -5.43 1.01
CA ILE A 34 8.70 -4.96 2.39
C ILE A 34 10.00 -4.90 3.20
N SER A 35 10.95 -5.80 2.95
CA SER A 35 12.27 -5.77 3.59
C SER A 35 13.06 -4.53 3.17
N THR A 36 13.13 -4.27 1.88
CA THR A 36 13.81 -3.09 1.31
C THR A 36 13.14 -1.79 1.79
N LEU A 37 11.80 -1.75 1.75
CA LEU A 37 11.02 -0.63 2.25
C LEU A 37 11.27 -0.38 3.75
N SER A 38 11.35 -1.44 4.56
CA SER A 38 11.61 -1.35 5.99
C SER A 38 12.98 -0.72 6.26
N GLN A 39 14.02 -1.20 5.58
CA GLN A 39 15.39 -0.64 5.71
C GLN A 39 15.41 0.86 5.36
N TYR A 40 14.83 1.23 4.22
CA TYR A 40 14.73 2.62 3.81
C TYR A 40 13.99 3.48 4.84
N CYS A 41 12.82 3.04 5.29
CA CYS A 41 12.01 3.80 6.23
C CYS A 41 12.70 3.96 7.59
N TYR A 42 13.29 2.91 8.14
CA TYR A 42 13.99 2.99 9.43
C TYR A 42 15.22 3.89 9.35
N TYR A 43 15.98 3.86 8.26
CA TYR A 43 17.08 4.80 8.05
C TYR A 43 16.59 6.26 8.16
N HIS A 44 15.53 6.63 7.47
CA HIS A 44 15.01 8.00 7.52
C HIS A 44 14.35 8.35 8.86
N ILE A 45 13.73 7.38 9.53
CA ILE A 45 13.19 7.58 10.89
C ILE A 45 14.31 7.89 11.87
N ASP A 46 15.43 7.21 11.76
CA ASP A 46 16.60 7.46 12.65
C ASP A 46 17.23 8.82 12.33
N GLN A 47 17.36 9.21 11.06
CA GLN A 47 17.77 10.57 10.70
C GLN A 47 16.82 11.62 11.29
N LEU A 48 15.51 11.42 11.17
CA LEU A 48 14.52 12.32 11.77
C LEU A 48 14.68 12.41 13.30
N ARG A 49 14.95 11.30 13.98
CA ARG A 49 15.20 11.29 15.44
C ARG A 49 16.40 12.14 15.82
N CYS A 50 17.49 12.05 15.06
CA CYS A 50 18.70 12.83 15.32
C CYS A 50 18.43 14.34 15.24
N ILE A 51 17.67 14.79 14.23
CA ILE A 51 17.41 16.23 14.04
C ILE A 51 16.13 16.71 14.72
N ARG A 52 15.33 15.80 15.30
CA ARG A 52 14.01 16.10 15.85
C ARG A 52 14.05 17.16 16.98
N ALA A 53 15.17 17.28 17.69
CA ALA A 53 15.32 18.28 18.74
C ALA A 53 15.28 19.72 18.20
N TYR A 54 15.73 19.90 16.98
CA TYR A 54 15.87 21.22 16.31
C TYR A 54 14.68 21.58 15.42
N LEU A 55 13.67 20.68 15.33
CA LEU A 55 12.51 20.87 14.48
C LEU A 55 11.26 21.20 15.31
N ASP A 56 10.45 22.12 14.83
CA ASP A 56 9.08 22.29 15.30
C ASP A 56 8.19 21.09 14.88
N PHE A 57 7.01 20.98 15.45
CA PHE A 57 6.10 19.86 15.22
C PHE A 57 5.65 19.79 13.74
N LYS A 58 5.30 20.93 13.15
CA LYS A 58 4.79 21.01 11.78
C LYS A 58 5.86 20.57 10.76
N THR A 59 7.07 21.07 10.89
CA THR A 59 8.19 20.69 10.03
C THR A 59 8.53 19.21 10.17
N ALA A 60 8.60 18.68 11.39
CA ALA A 60 8.84 17.26 11.62
C ALA A 60 7.74 16.36 11.00
N SER A 61 6.47 16.76 11.12
CA SER A 61 5.35 16.05 10.49
C SER A 61 5.43 16.10 8.96
N THR A 62 5.79 17.26 8.39
CA THR A 62 5.96 17.42 6.94
C THR A 62 7.09 16.53 6.41
N ILE A 63 8.25 16.51 7.06
CA ILE A 63 9.38 15.64 6.67
C ILE A 63 8.96 14.17 6.75
N ALA A 64 8.30 13.77 7.83
CA ALA A 64 7.82 12.40 8.03
C ALA A 64 6.85 11.96 6.92
N THR A 65 5.90 12.80 6.55
CA THR A 65 4.93 12.50 5.49
C THR A 65 5.57 12.49 4.11
N SER A 66 6.43 13.45 3.82
CA SER A 66 7.06 13.57 2.49
C SER A 66 8.04 12.44 2.19
N ILE A 67 8.79 11.95 3.19
CA ILE A 67 9.83 10.95 2.97
C ILE A 67 9.31 9.54 3.24
N VAL A 68 8.73 9.29 4.41
CA VAL A 68 8.39 7.93 4.83
C VAL A 68 6.98 7.54 4.41
N HIS A 69 5.97 8.39 4.67
CA HIS A 69 4.60 8.07 4.26
C HIS A 69 4.46 7.96 2.74
N SER A 70 5.12 8.82 1.96
CA SER A 70 5.11 8.72 0.50
C SER A 70 5.58 7.35 0.01
N LYS A 71 6.59 6.78 0.67
CA LYS A 71 7.08 5.43 0.37
C LYS A 71 6.14 4.32 0.85
N LEU A 72 5.51 4.49 2.01
CA LEU A 72 4.50 3.55 2.50
C LEU A 72 3.23 3.55 1.64
N ASP A 73 2.90 4.68 1.01
CA ASP A 73 1.73 4.83 0.14
C ASP A 73 1.99 4.43 -1.32
N TYR A 74 3.27 4.36 -1.70
CA TYR A 74 3.63 3.96 -3.05
C TYR A 74 3.22 2.51 -3.31
N CYS A 75 2.33 2.30 -4.28
CA CYS A 75 1.78 0.99 -4.65
C CYS A 75 1.13 0.22 -3.47
N ASN A 76 0.69 0.89 -2.41
CA ASN A 76 0.17 0.23 -1.21
C ASN A 76 -1.10 -0.61 -1.44
N SER A 77 -1.84 -0.37 -2.52
CA SER A 77 -2.97 -1.21 -2.92
C SER A 77 -2.57 -2.67 -3.18
N LEU A 78 -1.31 -2.92 -3.58
CA LEU A 78 -0.78 -4.26 -3.76
C LEU A 78 -0.62 -5.03 -2.44
N TYR A 79 -0.60 -4.33 -1.31
CA TYR A 79 -0.50 -4.93 0.02
C TYR A 79 -1.86 -5.39 0.57
N TYR A 80 -2.93 -5.22 -0.18
CA TYR A 80 -4.24 -5.73 0.22
C TYR A 80 -4.21 -7.27 0.32
N ASN A 81 -4.77 -7.82 1.39
CA ASN A 81 -4.77 -9.25 1.70
C ASN A 81 -3.39 -9.91 1.95
N LEU A 82 -2.32 -9.14 2.17
CA LEU A 82 -1.06 -9.74 2.60
C LEU A 82 -1.17 -10.42 3.98
N PRO A 83 -0.30 -11.40 4.26
CA PRO A 83 -0.23 -12.04 5.57
C PRO A 83 -0.06 -11.03 6.70
N LYS A 84 -0.69 -11.32 7.86
CA LYS A 84 -0.66 -10.45 9.04
C LYS A 84 0.76 -10.07 9.46
N SER A 85 1.74 -10.96 9.28
CA SER A 85 3.16 -10.71 9.57
C SER A 85 3.70 -9.51 8.77
N GLN A 86 3.43 -9.45 7.47
CA GLN A 86 3.88 -8.37 6.59
C GLN A 86 3.18 -7.04 6.92
N ILE A 87 1.86 -7.08 7.12
CA ILE A 87 1.10 -5.90 7.55
C ILE A 87 1.59 -5.39 8.92
N THR A 88 1.96 -6.28 9.83
CA THR A 88 2.52 -5.90 11.12
C THR A 88 3.86 -5.18 10.97
N ARG A 89 4.74 -5.61 10.05
CA ARG A 89 5.98 -4.89 9.74
C ARG A 89 5.73 -3.46 9.26
N LEU A 90 4.81 -3.27 8.32
CA LEU A 90 4.44 -1.94 7.83
C LEU A 90 3.84 -1.07 8.95
N ARG A 91 3.00 -1.65 9.82
CA ARG A 91 2.45 -0.97 11.00
C ARG A 91 3.54 -0.54 11.98
N GLN A 92 4.55 -1.38 12.20
CA GLN A 92 5.68 -1.04 13.07
C GLN A 92 6.47 0.16 12.54
N ILE A 93 6.67 0.27 11.24
CA ILE A 93 7.31 1.43 10.60
C ILE A 93 6.49 2.70 10.90
N GLN A 94 5.18 2.67 10.59
CA GLN A 94 4.30 3.81 10.86
C GLN A 94 4.30 4.23 12.33
N ASN A 95 4.22 3.25 13.24
CA ASN A 95 4.23 3.51 14.68
C ASN A 95 5.55 4.13 15.14
N SER A 96 6.68 3.67 14.61
CA SER A 96 8.01 4.23 14.90
C SER A 96 8.14 5.66 14.41
N LEU A 97 7.62 5.93 13.20
CA LEU A 97 7.60 7.26 12.62
C LEU A 97 6.74 8.23 13.45
N ALA A 98 5.51 7.82 13.78
CA ALA A 98 4.60 8.63 14.57
C ALA A 98 5.20 9.02 15.93
N ARG A 99 5.82 8.06 16.63
CA ARG A 99 6.52 8.35 17.89
C ARG A 99 7.73 9.29 17.69
N ALA A 100 8.47 9.16 16.60
CA ALA A 100 9.57 10.06 16.30
C ALA A 100 9.06 11.50 16.11
N VAL A 101 7.96 11.70 15.40
CA VAL A 101 7.38 13.04 15.17
C VAL A 101 6.93 13.70 16.47
N VAL A 102 6.25 12.97 17.37
CA VAL A 102 5.74 13.56 18.62
C VAL A 102 6.70 13.45 19.81
N LYS A 103 7.91 12.90 19.62
CA LYS A 103 8.90 12.63 20.68
C LYS A 103 8.35 11.68 21.78
N ALA A 104 7.47 10.76 21.42
CA ALA A 104 6.88 9.84 22.38
C ALA A 104 7.76 8.60 22.62
N PRO A 105 7.84 8.09 23.86
CA PRO A 105 8.56 6.87 24.17
C PRO A 105 7.87 5.62 23.60
N LYS A 106 8.61 4.50 23.52
CA LYS A 106 8.14 3.24 22.89
C LYS A 106 6.88 2.65 23.54
N PHE A 107 6.70 2.86 24.82
CA PHE A 107 5.57 2.31 25.59
C PHE A 107 4.27 3.11 25.46
N CYS A 108 4.30 4.31 24.88
CA CYS A 108 3.08 5.09 24.69
C CYS A 108 2.13 4.40 23.71
N HIS A 109 0.84 4.44 24.03
CA HIS A 109 -0.21 3.91 23.16
C HIS A 109 -0.22 4.66 21.83
N ILE A 110 -0.26 3.93 20.72
CA ILE A 110 -0.08 4.53 19.40
C ILE A 110 -1.35 5.20 18.86
N THR A 111 -2.52 4.69 19.20
CA THR A 111 -3.80 5.18 18.64
C THR A 111 -4.04 6.67 18.90
N PRO A 112 -3.86 7.21 20.12
CA PRO A 112 -3.98 8.65 20.35
C PRO A 112 -2.97 9.48 19.52
N ILE A 113 -1.75 8.96 19.35
CA ILE A 113 -0.71 9.63 18.57
C ILE A 113 -1.11 9.71 17.09
N LEU A 114 -1.56 8.61 16.49
CA LEU A 114 -2.03 8.62 15.10
C LEU A 114 -3.21 9.57 14.92
N HIS A 115 -4.13 9.60 15.89
CA HIS A 115 -5.27 10.50 15.86
C HIS A 115 -4.84 11.98 15.93
N SER A 116 -3.92 12.34 16.82
CA SER A 116 -3.41 13.71 16.93
C SER A 116 -2.62 14.17 15.70
N LEU A 117 -2.05 13.22 14.95
CA LEU A 117 -1.37 13.47 13.67
C LEU A 117 -2.33 13.47 12.46
N HIS A 118 -3.60 13.12 12.66
CA HIS A 118 -4.58 12.85 11.60
C HIS A 118 -4.12 11.77 10.60
N TRP A 119 -3.45 10.74 11.10
CA TRP A 119 -2.91 9.67 10.28
C TRP A 119 -3.80 8.43 10.35
N LEU A 120 -4.26 7.97 9.20
CA LEU A 120 -4.92 6.67 9.06
C LEU A 120 -3.92 5.54 9.33
N LYS A 121 -4.38 4.45 9.93
CA LYS A 121 -3.58 3.22 10.10
C LYS A 121 -3.23 2.61 8.73
N ILE A 122 -2.18 1.82 8.67
CA ILE A 122 -1.71 1.18 7.41
C ILE A 122 -2.85 0.45 6.68
N THR A 123 -3.65 -0.34 7.39
CA THR A 123 -4.79 -1.06 6.79
C THR A 123 -5.82 -0.10 6.20
N GLU A 124 -6.19 0.93 6.95
CA GLU A 124 -7.12 1.97 6.51
C GLU A 124 -6.58 2.75 5.28
N ARG A 125 -5.26 2.99 5.22
CA ARG A 125 -4.62 3.64 4.06
C ARG A 125 -4.67 2.78 2.80
N ILE A 126 -4.46 1.46 2.94
CA ILE A 126 -4.56 0.50 1.84
C ILE A 126 -6.00 0.46 1.31
N GLU A 127 -6.97 0.32 2.20
CA GLU A 127 -8.39 0.31 1.85
C GLU A 127 -8.83 1.62 1.21
N TYR A 128 -8.44 2.77 1.80
CA TYR A 128 -8.71 4.09 1.23
C TYR A 128 -8.18 4.24 -0.20
N LYS A 129 -6.96 3.73 -0.46
CA LYS A 129 -6.37 3.78 -1.81
C LYS A 129 -7.20 2.98 -2.82
N ILE A 130 -7.63 1.78 -2.44
CA ILE A 130 -8.46 0.93 -3.31
C ILE A 130 -9.82 1.58 -3.54
N LEU A 131 -10.49 2.04 -2.48
CA LEU A 131 -11.78 2.71 -2.58
C LEU A 131 -11.71 3.98 -3.44
N SER A 132 -10.68 4.81 -3.23
CA SER A 132 -10.47 6.03 -4.03
C SER A 132 -10.25 5.71 -5.51
N LEU A 133 -9.47 4.67 -5.81
CA LEU A 133 -9.24 4.22 -7.18
C LEU A 133 -10.54 3.72 -7.81
N THR A 134 -11.28 2.85 -7.10
CA THR A 134 -12.56 2.31 -7.56
C THR A 134 -13.57 3.42 -7.81
N TYR A 135 -13.71 4.37 -6.88
CA TYR A 135 -14.58 5.53 -7.03
C TYR A 135 -14.21 6.35 -8.28
N LYS A 136 -12.91 6.66 -8.44
CA LYS A 136 -12.43 7.39 -9.61
C LYS A 136 -12.74 6.67 -10.91
N VAL A 137 -12.51 5.37 -10.99
CA VAL A 137 -12.80 4.57 -12.18
C VAL A 137 -14.29 4.55 -12.51
N LEU A 138 -15.16 4.41 -11.50
CA LEU A 138 -16.61 4.41 -11.71
C LEU A 138 -17.15 5.79 -12.13
N THR A 139 -16.56 6.88 -11.64
CA THR A 139 -17.05 8.24 -11.95
C THR A 139 -16.49 8.79 -13.25
N THR A 140 -15.27 8.43 -13.63
CA THR A 140 -14.59 8.97 -14.82
C THR A 140 -14.55 8.01 -15.99
N ALA A 141 -14.91 6.73 -15.79
CA ALA A 141 -14.72 5.62 -16.74
C ALA A 141 -13.25 5.48 -17.21
N GLN A 142 -12.30 6.03 -16.45
CA GLN A 142 -10.88 6.04 -16.77
C GLN A 142 -10.06 5.38 -15.63
N PRO A 143 -9.06 4.57 -15.97
CA PRO A 143 -8.77 4.06 -17.31
C PRO A 143 -9.76 2.96 -17.73
N SER A 144 -10.05 2.87 -19.03
CA SER A 144 -11.09 2.00 -19.57
C SER A 144 -10.91 0.52 -19.21
N TYR A 145 -9.67 0.03 -19.17
CA TYR A 145 -9.39 -1.37 -18.82
C TYR A 145 -9.79 -1.71 -17.37
N LEU A 146 -9.66 -0.78 -16.42
CA LEU A 146 -10.13 -0.99 -15.05
C LEU A 146 -11.66 -0.86 -14.97
N HIS A 147 -12.24 0.06 -15.71
CA HIS A 147 -13.68 0.25 -15.75
C HIS A 147 -14.42 -1.04 -16.22
N HIS A 148 -13.88 -1.74 -17.22
CA HIS A 148 -14.43 -3.00 -17.71
C HIS A 148 -14.32 -4.16 -16.70
N LEU A 149 -13.41 -4.07 -15.72
CA LEU A 149 -13.26 -5.10 -14.67
C LEU A 149 -14.21 -4.88 -13.48
N ILE A 150 -14.82 -3.70 -13.37
CA ILE A 150 -15.66 -3.34 -12.24
C ILE A 150 -17.10 -3.31 -12.69
N THR A 151 -17.93 -4.22 -12.17
CA THR A 151 -19.37 -4.27 -12.46
C THR A 151 -20.14 -3.91 -11.20
N VAL A 152 -20.99 -2.90 -11.31
CA VAL A 152 -21.92 -2.51 -10.23
C VAL A 152 -23.09 -3.49 -10.23
N GLN A 153 -23.48 -3.96 -9.04
CA GLN A 153 -24.68 -4.79 -8.92
C GLN A 153 -25.93 -3.98 -9.26
N PRO A 154 -26.87 -4.57 -10.01
CA PRO A 154 -28.17 -3.94 -10.23
C PRO A 154 -28.90 -3.73 -8.90
N HIS A 155 -29.64 -2.63 -8.83
CA HIS A 155 -30.39 -2.25 -7.64
C HIS A 155 -31.38 -3.36 -7.26
N ARG A 156 -31.30 -3.85 -6.02
CA ARG A 156 -32.25 -4.79 -5.46
C ARG A 156 -33.10 -4.07 -4.42
N SER A 157 -34.40 -4.37 -4.40
CA SER A 157 -35.35 -3.84 -3.39
C SER A 157 -35.11 -4.51 -2.02
N THR A 158 -33.99 -4.14 -1.37
CA THR A 158 -33.58 -4.62 -0.03
C THR A 158 -33.33 -3.44 0.89
N ARG A 159 -33.24 -3.69 2.20
CA ARG A 159 -32.94 -2.64 3.19
C ARG A 159 -31.61 -1.88 2.93
N SER A 160 -30.71 -2.44 2.15
CA SER A 160 -29.40 -1.85 1.78
C SER A 160 -29.41 -1.23 0.37
N SER A 161 -30.57 -0.90 -0.16
CA SER A 161 -30.71 -0.39 -1.53
C SER A 161 -30.00 0.94 -1.80
N SER A 162 -29.66 1.71 -0.77
CA SER A 162 -28.92 2.98 -0.88
C SER A 162 -27.42 2.79 -1.03
N VAL A 163 -26.88 1.58 -0.86
CA VAL A 163 -25.44 1.31 -0.90
C VAL A 163 -25.08 0.73 -2.27
N VAL A 164 -24.14 1.38 -2.95
CA VAL A 164 -23.56 0.85 -4.19
C VAL A 164 -22.70 -0.36 -3.86
N THR A 165 -23.03 -1.52 -4.39
CA THR A 165 -22.28 -2.76 -4.23
C THR A 165 -21.71 -3.23 -5.56
N LEU A 166 -20.53 -3.84 -5.53
CA LEU A 166 -19.88 -4.39 -6.71
C LEU A 166 -20.26 -5.87 -6.89
N SER A 167 -20.37 -6.29 -8.14
CA SER A 167 -20.56 -7.71 -8.46
C SER A 167 -19.31 -8.49 -8.13
N ARG A 168 -19.48 -9.64 -7.47
CA ARG A 168 -18.39 -10.58 -7.32
C ARG A 168 -18.09 -11.21 -8.68
N PRO A 169 -16.83 -11.28 -9.15
CA PRO A 169 -16.51 -12.02 -10.35
C PRO A 169 -16.94 -13.48 -10.17
N PRO A 170 -17.40 -14.16 -11.25
CA PRO A 170 -17.72 -15.56 -11.17
C PRO A 170 -16.49 -16.31 -10.64
N SER A 171 -16.67 -17.10 -9.57
CA SER A 171 -15.65 -18.03 -9.13
C SER A 171 -15.38 -18.96 -10.31
N ALA A 172 -14.13 -18.99 -10.81
CA ALA A 172 -13.74 -20.00 -11.76
C ALA A 172 -14.01 -21.36 -11.07
N SER A 173 -15.10 -22.00 -11.42
CA SER A 173 -15.32 -23.38 -11.06
C SER A 173 -14.17 -24.14 -11.70
N SER A 174 -13.34 -24.76 -10.84
CA SER A 174 -12.28 -25.68 -11.24
C SER A 174 -12.78 -26.60 -12.36
N LEU A 175 -12.20 -26.41 -13.54
CA LEU A 175 -12.19 -27.44 -14.58
C LEU A 175 -11.25 -28.55 -14.16
#